data_84e94bd9ddd392282abd1cfd8296a893
#
_entry.id   84e94bd9ddd392282abd1cfd8296a893
#
_cell.length_a   1.000
_cell.length_b   1.000
_cell.length_c   1.000
_cell.angle_alpha   90.00
_cell.angle_beta   90.00
_cell.angle_gamma   90.00
#
_symmetry.space_group_name_H-M   'P 1'
#
loop_
_entity.id
_entity.type
_entity.pdbx_description
1 polymer ?
#
loop_
_entity_poly.entity_id
_entity_poly.type
_entity_poly.pdbx_seq_one_letter_code
_entity_poly.pdbx_strand_id
1 'polypeptide(L)'
;MTVSYELNLGKKYNDKLPILGEVMADVIQFFGGDRLYGVGGDFAANLIAAFDKKLDLYPSSNEMHAGFSACAQAEIDGLGFCLTTYTVGSLPCTSAAALAMTEGLPVVFISGAPGEGEVNQLAIHHTVHPNSSWKAEYDNALESFAALGMRVERLQGDRASGQPNIAGKRFYQIVADAYKTKKPVFIEVPRDLVFAKTQLLKLPKSVNNICCGSNVLAGSEYIVENIVGKLKQSKKPALYIGDRLKHNEILKQLVVQFAEKFNIPYATSWFAKGLFDEFKPLCLGSYNGVFTQTLGKRYLEEEVDYVIDIATSIFSQDSNTAFATGTHKIEDFENKTLLKGGALLEKDLIEIFELLLQQDIGQFAFSPFNEGNSSIETSSIDTPLANDESIDFNNLAQALNELQQLDETPYVYLPEVGNSYFTSYSLKTRLSSVKRGWLTNPWYGAMGTSLPYARVVAQRIKEKGEHDRAVVITGDGGFHFQLNELIHFLKDQTNVVIIYMRNNIFHLGKSGDTAIYHCNDKAFDVHKLVQAYGGEAKMCSTVGEFKDYFTSCVREKNGIKLIEVPANPIEEKQCNEIRLLNLYIKAKNGLPEAVKEWQTLTS
;
A
#
# COMPACT_ATOMS: atom_id res chain seq x y z
N MET A 1 25.16 -5.18 -16.73
CA MET A 1 25.31 -6.33 -17.66
C MET A 1 24.21 -6.28 -18.70
N THR A 2 24.58 -6.20 -19.97
CA THR A 2 23.64 -6.26 -21.08
C THR A 2 23.08 -7.68 -21.12
N VAL A 3 21.78 -7.86 -20.81
CA VAL A 3 21.13 -9.16 -20.94
C VAL A 3 21.10 -9.49 -22.43
N SER A 4 21.99 -10.40 -22.88
CA SER A 4 22.00 -10.88 -24.25
C SER A 4 20.83 -11.83 -24.47
N TYR A 5 19.85 -11.39 -25.24
CA TYR A 5 18.76 -12.22 -25.71
C TYR A 5 19.26 -12.97 -26.98
N GLU A 6 19.43 -14.26 -26.92
CA GLU A 6 19.63 -15.06 -28.12
C GLU A 6 18.31 -15.19 -28.88
N LEU A 7 18.23 -14.49 -30.00
CA LEU A 7 17.19 -14.67 -31.01
C LEU A 7 17.53 -15.89 -31.87
N ASN A 8 16.78 -16.97 -31.69
CA ASN A 8 16.95 -18.18 -32.52
C ASN A 8 16.16 -17.99 -33.84
N LEU A 9 16.83 -17.44 -34.87
CA LEU A 9 16.30 -17.27 -36.23
C LEU A 9 16.53 -18.54 -37.05
N GLY A 10 15.85 -19.63 -36.72
CA GLY A 10 15.88 -20.88 -37.55
C GLY A 10 14.77 -20.90 -38.59
N LYS A 11 15.11 -21.04 -39.84
CA LYS A 11 14.24 -21.19 -41.02
C LYS A 11 13.22 -22.31 -40.83
N LYS A 12 11.91 -22.00 -40.81
CA LYS A 12 10.66 -22.80 -40.82
C LYS A 12 9.74 -22.59 -39.60
N TYR A 13 9.45 -21.35 -39.21
CA TYR A 13 8.65 -21.10 -38.00
C TYR A 13 7.42 -20.24 -38.21
N ASN A 14 6.99 -19.89 -39.44
CA ASN A 14 5.88 -18.95 -39.62
C ASN A 14 4.54 -19.43 -39.07
N ASP A 15 4.25 -20.73 -38.98
CA ASP A 15 3.00 -21.26 -38.46
C ASP A 15 3.00 -21.53 -36.95
N LYS A 16 4.16 -21.43 -36.29
CA LYS A 16 4.36 -21.72 -34.84
C LYS A 16 4.64 -20.48 -33.98
N LEU A 17 4.66 -19.31 -34.57
CA LEU A 17 4.88 -18.08 -33.74
C LEU A 17 3.64 -17.77 -32.90
N PRO A 18 3.83 -17.39 -31.61
CA PRO A 18 2.73 -17.02 -30.74
C PRO A 18 2.09 -15.70 -31.19
N ILE A 19 0.86 -15.49 -30.82
CA ILE A 19 0.20 -14.19 -30.94
C ILE A 19 0.61 -13.29 -29.78
N LEU A 20 0.55 -11.95 -29.98
CA LEU A 20 0.97 -10.98 -28.97
C LEU A 20 0.24 -11.17 -27.64
N GLY A 21 -1.08 -11.35 -27.66
CA GLY A 21 -1.86 -11.51 -26.44
C GLY A 21 -1.44 -12.71 -25.59
N GLU A 22 -1.03 -13.85 -26.22
CA GLU A 22 -0.48 -15.00 -25.50
C GLU A 22 0.87 -14.70 -24.87
N VAL A 23 1.76 -14.00 -25.58
CA VAL A 23 3.07 -13.59 -25.05
C VAL A 23 2.91 -12.61 -23.91
N MET A 24 1.96 -11.67 -23.99
CA MET A 24 1.65 -10.75 -22.89
C MET A 24 1.18 -11.51 -21.64
N ALA A 25 0.29 -12.49 -21.80
CA ALA A 25 -0.15 -13.32 -20.68
C ALA A 25 1.01 -14.10 -20.05
N ASP A 26 1.89 -14.69 -20.87
CA ASP A 26 3.09 -15.40 -20.37
C ASP A 26 4.05 -14.47 -19.63
N VAL A 27 4.21 -13.23 -20.08
CA VAL A 27 5.00 -12.21 -19.38
C VAL A 27 4.37 -11.85 -18.03
N ILE A 28 3.05 -11.64 -17.98
CA ILE A 28 2.33 -11.35 -16.73
C ILE A 28 2.55 -12.51 -15.75
N GLN A 29 2.35 -13.76 -16.16
CA GLN A 29 2.57 -14.93 -15.32
C GLN A 29 4.02 -15.07 -14.87
N PHE A 30 4.98 -14.77 -15.74
CA PHE A 30 6.40 -14.81 -15.39
C PHE A 30 6.76 -13.88 -14.23
N PHE A 31 6.11 -12.71 -14.14
CA PHE A 31 6.27 -11.78 -13.03
C PHE A 31 5.38 -12.08 -11.81
N GLY A 32 4.74 -13.25 -11.78
CA GLY A 32 3.87 -13.68 -10.68
C GLY A 32 2.46 -13.13 -10.75
N GLY A 33 2.08 -12.46 -11.85
CA GLY A 33 0.71 -12.02 -12.09
C GLY A 33 -0.17 -13.20 -12.50
N ASP A 34 -1.17 -13.51 -11.71
CA ASP A 34 -2.18 -14.54 -11.99
C ASP A 34 -3.53 -13.92 -12.35
N ARG A 35 -3.70 -12.64 -12.04
CA ARG A 35 -4.98 -11.91 -12.18
C ARG A 35 -4.82 -10.49 -12.66
N LEU A 36 -5.88 -9.98 -13.30
CA LEU A 36 -6.05 -8.59 -13.68
C LEU A 36 -7.37 -8.07 -13.12
N TYR A 37 -7.33 -6.86 -12.59
CA TYR A 37 -8.52 -6.10 -12.24
C TYR A 37 -8.86 -5.15 -13.38
N GLY A 38 -10.14 -4.98 -13.70
CA GLY A 38 -10.47 -4.14 -14.84
C GLY A 38 -11.95 -3.92 -15.07
N VAL A 39 -12.23 -3.09 -16.05
CA VAL A 39 -13.55 -2.90 -16.63
C VAL A 39 -13.46 -3.21 -18.12
N GLY A 40 -14.25 -4.16 -18.58
CA GLY A 40 -14.26 -4.57 -19.99
C GLY A 40 -14.85 -3.49 -20.89
N GLY A 41 -14.39 -3.46 -22.12
CA GLY A 41 -14.91 -2.58 -23.18
C GLY A 41 -14.46 -3.08 -24.55
N ASP A 42 -14.93 -2.45 -25.60
CA ASP A 42 -14.74 -2.89 -26.99
C ASP A 42 -13.28 -2.92 -27.45
N PHE A 43 -12.48 -1.90 -27.09
CA PHE A 43 -11.05 -1.90 -27.42
C PHE A 43 -10.23 -2.90 -26.58
N ALA A 44 -10.73 -3.29 -25.39
CA ALA A 44 -10.10 -4.29 -24.55
C ALA A 44 -10.55 -5.73 -24.89
N ALA A 45 -11.61 -5.92 -25.67
CA ALA A 45 -12.21 -7.22 -25.91
C ALA A 45 -11.23 -8.28 -26.44
N ASN A 46 -10.36 -7.91 -27.36
CA ASN A 46 -9.34 -8.81 -27.89
C ASN A 46 -8.29 -9.22 -26.84
N LEU A 47 -7.90 -8.29 -25.95
CA LEU A 47 -7.01 -8.60 -24.82
C LEU A 47 -7.69 -9.53 -23.81
N ILE A 48 -8.94 -9.25 -23.46
CA ILE A 48 -9.75 -10.11 -22.58
C ILE A 48 -9.78 -11.53 -23.14
N ALA A 49 -10.14 -11.69 -24.43
CA ALA A 49 -10.20 -13.00 -25.08
C ALA A 49 -8.85 -13.75 -25.11
N ALA A 50 -7.75 -13.01 -25.19
CA ALA A 50 -6.42 -13.61 -25.15
C ALA A 50 -5.97 -13.99 -23.73
N PHE A 51 -6.31 -13.16 -22.73
CA PHE A 51 -5.90 -13.35 -21.34
C PHE A 51 -6.75 -14.39 -20.60
N ASP A 52 -8.06 -14.47 -20.87
CA ASP A 52 -9.02 -15.39 -20.23
C ASP A 52 -8.61 -16.86 -20.23
N LYS A 53 -7.73 -17.24 -21.15
CA LYS A 53 -7.18 -18.60 -21.24
C LYS A 53 -6.10 -18.92 -20.22
N LYS A 54 -5.47 -17.91 -19.63
CA LYS A 54 -4.25 -18.05 -18.80
C LYS A 54 -4.29 -17.26 -17.50
N LEU A 55 -5.17 -16.27 -17.39
CA LEU A 55 -5.19 -15.32 -16.27
C LEU A 55 -6.63 -15.19 -15.77
N ASP A 56 -6.77 -14.98 -14.48
CA ASP A 56 -8.06 -14.67 -13.87
C ASP A 56 -8.40 -13.19 -14.08
N LEU A 57 -9.57 -12.94 -14.67
CA LEU A 57 -10.06 -11.59 -14.93
C LEU A 57 -11.10 -11.21 -13.87
N TYR A 58 -10.80 -10.22 -13.06
CA TYR A 58 -11.63 -9.73 -11.98
C TYR A 58 -12.29 -8.39 -12.35
N PRO A 59 -13.58 -8.40 -12.77
CA PRO A 59 -14.31 -7.16 -13.02
C PRO A 59 -14.38 -6.29 -11.75
N SER A 60 -14.23 -4.99 -11.90
CA SER A 60 -14.42 -4.00 -10.85
C SER A 60 -15.64 -3.14 -11.11
N SER A 61 -16.12 -2.43 -10.10
CA SER A 61 -17.32 -1.59 -10.21
C SER A 61 -17.09 -0.35 -11.08
N ASN A 62 -15.86 0.10 -11.17
CA ASN A 62 -15.39 1.16 -12.07
C ASN A 62 -13.86 1.05 -12.24
N GLU A 63 -13.31 1.80 -13.17
CA GLU A 63 -11.90 1.70 -13.54
C GLU A 63 -10.96 2.26 -12.46
N MET A 64 -11.37 3.29 -11.72
CA MET A 64 -10.60 3.81 -10.60
C MET A 64 -10.41 2.74 -9.53
N HIS A 65 -11.48 2.02 -9.16
CA HIS A 65 -11.40 0.90 -8.20
C HIS A 65 -10.64 -0.29 -8.75
N ALA A 66 -10.71 -0.55 -10.07
CA ALA A 66 -9.84 -1.52 -10.72
C ALA A 66 -8.36 -1.17 -10.53
N GLY A 67 -8.02 0.10 -10.74
CA GLY A 67 -6.67 0.62 -10.49
C GLY A 67 -6.26 0.52 -9.02
N PHE A 68 -7.15 0.82 -8.07
CA PHE A 68 -6.86 0.64 -6.64
C PHE A 68 -6.67 -0.83 -6.26
N SER A 69 -7.46 -1.75 -6.83
CA SER A 69 -7.23 -3.20 -6.64
C SER A 69 -5.86 -3.63 -7.19
N ALA A 70 -5.45 -3.12 -8.34
CA ALA A 70 -4.11 -3.36 -8.88
C ALA A 70 -3.01 -2.76 -7.99
N CYS A 71 -3.25 -1.62 -7.33
CA CYS A 71 -2.33 -1.06 -6.32
C CYS A 71 -2.19 -2.00 -5.12
N ALA A 72 -3.29 -2.53 -4.59
CA ALA A 72 -3.27 -3.52 -3.51
C ALA A 72 -2.53 -4.80 -3.93
N GLN A 73 -2.75 -5.27 -5.15
CA GLN A 73 -2.01 -6.40 -5.71
C GLN A 73 -0.50 -6.12 -5.75
N ALA A 74 -0.10 -4.93 -6.19
CA ALA A 74 1.32 -4.54 -6.20
C ALA A 74 1.94 -4.51 -4.80
N GLU A 75 1.18 -4.08 -3.78
CA GLU A 75 1.62 -4.10 -2.38
C GLU A 75 1.84 -5.50 -1.83
N ILE A 76 1.00 -6.47 -2.21
CA ILE A 76 1.01 -7.83 -1.66
C ILE A 76 1.91 -8.75 -2.48
N ASP A 77 1.78 -8.70 -3.81
CA ASP A 77 2.42 -9.63 -4.74
C ASP A 77 3.69 -9.04 -5.40
N GLY A 78 3.94 -7.73 -5.21
CA GLY A 78 5.11 -7.04 -5.74
C GLY A 78 4.96 -6.52 -7.17
N LEU A 79 3.84 -6.78 -7.85
CA LEU A 79 3.43 -6.21 -9.14
C LEU A 79 1.90 -6.33 -9.30
N GLY A 80 1.25 -5.29 -9.79
CA GLY A 80 -0.20 -5.25 -10.02
C GLY A 80 -0.56 -4.99 -11.48
N PHE A 81 -1.76 -5.44 -11.90
CA PHE A 81 -2.21 -5.31 -13.28
C PHE A 81 -3.64 -4.79 -13.35
N CYS A 82 -3.84 -3.73 -14.13
CA CYS A 82 -5.13 -3.12 -14.40
C CYS A 82 -5.40 -3.11 -15.90
N LEU A 83 -6.59 -3.57 -16.32
CA LEU A 83 -7.01 -3.62 -17.73
C LEU A 83 -8.24 -2.75 -17.95
N THR A 84 -8.19 -1.85 -18.94
CA THR A 84 -9.27 -0.94 -19.29
C THR A 84 -9.48 -0.85 -20.80
N THR A 85 -10.62 -0.30 -21.21
CA THR A 85 -10.82 0.13 -22.60
C THR A 85 -10.09 1.46 -22.86
N TYR A 86 -10.12 1.89 -24.12
CA TYR A 86 -9.43 3.09 -24.59
C TYR A 86 -9.99 4.36 -23.93
N THR A 87 -9.16 5.31 -23.67
CA THR A 87 -9.34 6.67 -23.12
C THR A 87 -10.46 6.81 -22.07
N VAL A 88 -11.74 6.56 -22.45
CA VAL A 88 -12.88 6.66 -21.51
C VAL A 88 -12.74 5.71 -20.32
N GLY A 89 -12.10 4.55 -20.50
CA GLY A 89 -11.83 3.60 -19.42
C GLY A 89 -10.48 3.85 -18.75
N SER A 90 -9.46 4.33 -19.47
CA SER A 90 -8.15 4.55 -18.87
C SER A 90 -8.06 5.85 -18.06
N LEU A 91 -8.69 6.96 -18.50
CA LEU A 91 -8.65 8.23 -17.78
C LEU A 91 -9.18 8.17 -16.34
N PRO A 92 -10.26 7.45 -16.00
CA PRO A 92 -10.67 7.29 -14.62
C PRO A 92 -9.60 6.62 -13.71
N CYS A 93 -8.65 5.87 -14.30
CA CYS A 93 -7.54 5.27 -13.56
C CYS A 93 -6.45 6.28 -13.15
N THR A 94 -6.48 7.52 -13.59
CA THR A 94 -5.41 8.50 -13.31
C THR A 94 -5.21 8.74 -11.82
N SER A 95 -6.26 8.70 -10.99
CA SER A 95 -6.13 8.78 -9.54
C SER A 95 -5.37 7.58 -8.96
N ALA A 96 -5.68 6.36 -9.42
CA ALA A 96 -4.96 5.16 -9.00
C ALA A 96 -3.51 5.15 -9.52
N ALA A 97 -3.27 5.69 -10.71
CA ALA A 97 -1.92 5.84 -11.26
C ALA A 97 -1.08 6.84 -10.46
N ALA A 98 -1.66 7.97 -10.08
CA ALA A 98 -1.01 8.95 -9.21
C ALA A 98 -0.72 8.37 -7.82
N LEU A 99 -1.65 7.60 -7.25
CA LEU A 99 -1.43 6.83 -6.03
C LEU A 99 -0.24 5.89 -6.21
N ALA A 100 -0.23 5.07 -7.25
CA ALA A 100 0.85 4.12 -7.51
C ALA A 100 2.22 4.81 -7.68
N MET A 101 2.26 6.00 -8.35
CA MET A 101 3.48 6.81 -8.46
C MET A 101 3.98 7.29 -7.11
N THR A 102 3.08 7.81 -6.27
CA THR A 102 3.42 8.39 -4.97
C THR A 102 3.84 7.32 -3.97
N GLU A 103 3.08 6.22 -3.91
CA GLU A 103 3.35 5.10 -3.00
C GLU A 103 4.51 4.19 -3.47
N GLY A 104 5.04 4.42 -4.69
CA GLY A 104 6.11 3.58 -5.24
C GLY A 104 5.62 2.15 -5.54
N LEU A 105 4.47 2.01 -6.17
CA LEU A 105 3.85 0.72 -6.49
C LEU A 105 4.04 0.37 -7.97
N PRO A 106 4.64 -0.77 -8.29
CA PRO A 106 4.76 -1.23 -9.66
C PRO A 106 3.41 -1.75 -10.15
N VAL A 107 2.64 -0.89 -10.82
CA VAL A 107 1.37 -1.24 -11.45
C VAL A 107 1.49 -1.10 -12.96
N VAL A 108 1.06 -2.11 -13.69
CA VAL A 108 0.98 -2.10 -15.15
C VAL A 108 -0.46 -1.80 -15.54
N PHE A 109 -0.72 -0.56 -15.94
CA PHE A 109 -2.00 -0.15 -16.52
C PHE A 109 -2.00 -0.49 -18.01
N ILE A 110 -2.88 -1.37 -18.42
CA ILE A 110 -3.01 -1.85 -19.80
C ILE A 110 -4.32 -1.32 -20.36
N SER A 111 -4.26 -0.58 -21.45
CA SER A 111 -5.44 -0.08 -22.17
C SER A 111 -5.50 -0.70 -23.56
N GLY A 112 -6.69 -1.19 -23.96
CA GLY A 112 -6.94 -1.39 -25.37
C GLY A 112 -6.84 -0.07 -26.13
N ALA A 113 -6.57 -0.10 -27.41
CA ALA A 113 -6.45 1.09 -28.25
C ALA A 113 -6.99 0.84 -29.68
N PRO A 114 -7.37 1.90 -30.42
CA PRO A 114 -7.75 1.78 -31.82
C PRO A 114 -6.66 1.12 -32.65
N GLY A 115 -7.07 0.29 -33.63
CA GLY A 115 -6.17 -0.25 -34.61
C GLY A 115 -5.72 0.82 -35.62
N GLU A 116 -4.65 0.53 -36.37
CA GLU A 116 -4.09 1.46 -37.34
C GLU A 116 -5.11 1.91 -38.40
N GLY A 117 -5.95 0.98 -38.86
CA GLY A 117 -7.01 1.32 -39.84
C GLY A 117 -8.03 2.30 -39.30
N GLU A 118 -8.36 2.25 -38.03
CA GLU A 118 -9.30 3.16 -37.36
C GLU A 118 -8.68 4.57 -37.19
N VAL A 119 -7.41 4.62 -36.80
CA VAL A 119 -6.66 5.88 -36.70
C VAL A 119 -6.53 6.54 -38.07
N ASN A 120 -6.22 5.78 -39.12
CA ASN A 120 -6.11 6.28 -40.48
C ASN A 120 -7.45 6.78 -41.05
N GLN A 121 -8.56 6.24 -40.58
CA GLN A 121 -9.91 6.68 -40.94
C GLN A 121 -10.44 7.78 -40.01
N LEU A 122 -9.64 8.26 -39.07
CA LEU A 122 -9.99 9.30 -38.08
C LEU A 122 -11.25 8.89 -37.27
N ALA A 123 -11.34 7.63 -36.89
CA ALA A 123 -12.43 7.13 -36.04
C ALA A 123 -12.45 7.86 -34.69
N ILE A 124 -13.62 8.34 -34.27
CA ILE A 124 -13.78 9.23 -33.12
C ILE A 124 -14.26 8.51 -31.85
N HIS A 125 -14.55 7.21 -31.91
CA HIS A 125 -15.06 6.46 -30.77
C HIS A 125 -14.05 6.41 -29.62
N HIS A 126 -14.49 6.79 -28.42
CA HIS A 126 -13.64 6.90 -27.22
C HIS A 126 -12.46 7.85 -27.33
N THR A 127 -12.47 8.79 -28.25
CA THR A 127 -11.45 9.84 -28.35
C THR A 127 -11.92 11.14 -27.70
N VAL A 128 -10.97 12.00 -27.37
CA VAL A 128 -11.23 13.37 -26.89
C VAL A 128 -11.06 14.34 -28.05
N HIS A 129 -11.97 15.29 -28.19
CA HIS A 129 -11.93 16.33 -29.22
C HIS A 129 -11.55 17.66 -28.59
N PRO A 130 -10.27 18.07 -28.61
CA PRO A 130 -9.81 19.26 -27.89
C PRO A 130 -10.22 20.58 -28.52
N ASN A 131 -10.74 20.56 -29.75
CA ASN A 131 -11.11 21.76 -30.47
C ASN A 131 -12.43 21.61 -31.26
N SER A 132 -12.91 22.71 -31.81
CA SER A 132 -14.16 22.77 -32.58
C SER A 132 -14.10 22.07 -33.95
N SER A 133 -12.94 21.55 -34.36
CA SER A 133 -12.76 20.94 -35.69
C SER A 133 -13.22 19.47 -35.76
N TRP A 134 -13.65 18.88 -34.63
CA TRP A 134 -14.05 17.47 -34.53
C TRP A 134 -12.95 16.48 -34.95
N LYS A 135 -11.69 16.94 -34.93
CA LYS A 135 -10.57 16.09 -35.21
C LYS A 135 -10.27 15.21 -33.97
N ALA A 136 -10.20 13.91 -34.16
CA ALA A 136 -9.86 12.98 -33.11
C ALA A 136 -8.41 13.19 -32.66
N GLU A 137 -8.20 13.17 -31.35
CA GLU A 137 -6.88 13.13 -30.73
C GLU A 137 -6.70 11.75 -30.07
N TYR A 138 -5.58 11.10 -30.38
CA TYR A 138 -5.34 9.72 -29.96
C TYR A 138 -4.34 9.59 -28.82
N ASP A 139 -3.68 10.66 -28.41
CA ASP A 139 -2.61 10.63 -27.42
C ASP A 139 -3.03 11.14 -26.04
N ASN A 140 -4.27 11.60 -25.88
CA ASN A 140 -4.76 12.23 -24.63
C ASN A 140 -4.53 11.35 -23.39
N ALA A 141 -4.77 10.03 -23.46
CA ALA A 141 -4.52 9.15 -22.33
C ALA A 141 -3.01 9.00 -22.07
N LEU A 142 -2.19 8.74 -23.11
CA LEU A 142 -0.74 8.68 -22.98
C LEU A 142 -0.15 9.94 -22.35
N GLU A 143 -0.57 11.11 -22.84
CA GLU A 143 -0.11 12.40 -22.31
C GLU A 143 -0.54 12.60 -20.85
N SER A 144 -1.78 12.22 -20.50
CA SER A 144 -2.29 12.34 -19.13
C SER A 144 -1.49 11.49 -18.14
N PHE A 145 -1.19 10.25 -18.49
CA PHE A 145 -0.35 9.39 -17.65
C PHE A 145 1.13 9.82 -17.65
N ALA A 146 1.65 10.31 -18.78
CA ALA A 146 3.00 10.87 -18.85
C ALA A 146 3.16 12.12 -17.97
N ALA A 147 2.12 12.95 -17.85
CA ALA A 147 2.12 14.12 -16.97
C ALA A 147 2.24 13.76 -15.47
N LEU A 148 1.91 12.52 -15.08
CA LEU A 148 2.16 11.99 -13.74
C LEU A 148 3.62 11.51 -13.55
N GLY A 149 4.48 11.65 -14.56
CA GLY A 149 5.86 11.16 -14.52
C GLY A 149 6.00 9.65 -14.81
N MET A 150 4.95 9.01 -15.31
CA MET A 150 4.97 7.59 -15.66
C MET A 150 5.67 7.34 -16.99
N ARG A 151 6.28 6.16 -17.13
CA ARG A 151 6.62 5.62 -18.44
C ARG A 151 5.34 5.20 -19.15
N VAL A 152 5.14 5.71 -20.37
CA VAL A 152 3.98 5.41 -21.21
C VAL A 152 4.44 4.89 -22.56
N GLU A 153 3.70 3.97 -23.16
CA GLU A 153 4.00 3.45 -24.49
C GLU A 153 2.74 2.93 -25.18
N ARG A 154 2.56 3.27 -26.47
CA ARG A 154 1.65 2.54 -27.36
C ARG A 154 2.45 1.51 -28.13
N LEU A 155 2.10 0.23 -27.96
CA LEU A 155 2.76 -0.85 -28.66
C LEU A 155 2.58 -0.71 -30.19
N GLN A 156 3.65 -0.92 -30.92
CA GLN A 156 3.65 -0.83 -32.39
C GLN A 156 3.99 -2.19 -32.99
N GLY A 157 3.34 -2.53 -34.11
CA GLY A 157 3.68 -3.67 -34.93
C GLY A 157 4.44 -3.21 -36.16
N ASP A 158 5.56 -3.86 -36.46
CA ASP A 158 6.21 -3.68 -37.75
C ASP A 158 5.52 -4.59 -38.79
N ARG A 159 4.66 -4.01 -39.60
CA ARG A 159 3.89 -4.72 -40.65
C ARG A 159 4.55 -4.67 -42.01
N ALA A 160 5.51 -3.78 -42.20
CA ALA A 160 6.08 -3.51 -43.51
C ALA A 160 7.22 -4.46 -43.89
N SER A 161 7.90 -5.06 -42.92
CA SER A 161 9.15 -5.81 -43.15
C SER A 161 8.98 -7.31 -43.39
N GLY A 162 7.75 -7.86 -43.21
CA GLY A 162 7.55 -9.31 -43.23
C GLY A 162 8.20 -10.08 -42.07
N GLN A 163 8.84 -9.35 -41.15
CA GLN A 163 9.44 -9.89 -39.93
C GLN A 163 8.41 -9.95 -38.82
N PRO A 164 8.48 -10.91 -37.89
CA PRO A 164 7.64 -10.97 -36.73
C PRO A 164 7.82 -9.69 -35.89
N ASN A 165 6.71 -9.06 -35.45
CA ASN A 165 6.79 -7.84 -34.67
C ASN A 165 7.46 -8.06 -33.31
N ILE A 166 8.06 -7.01 -32.74
CA ILE A 166 8.79 -7.03 -31.48
C ILE A 166 7.92 -6.59 -30.29
N ALA A 167 6.61 -6.43 -30.47
CA ALA A 167 5.72 -5.88 -29.44
C ALA A 167 5.74 -6.71 -28.15
N GLY A 168 5.82 -8.06 -28.24
CA GLY A 168 5.96 -8.92 -27.06
C GLY A 168 7.24 -8.64 -26.27
N LYS A 169 8.37 -8.40 -26.96
CA LYS A 169 9.64 -8.01 -26.31
C LYS A 169 9.54 -6.64 -25.66
N ARG A 170 8.89 -5.67 -26.31
CA ARG A 170 8.67 -4.34 -25.75
C ARG A 170 7.81 -4.41 -24.51
N PHE A 171 6.72 -5.17 -24.53
CA PHE A 171 5.87 -5.39 -23.37
C PHE A 171 6.67 -5.96 -22.19
N TYR A 172 7.46 -7.01 -22.42
CA TYR A 172 8.35 -7.56 -21.38
C TYR A 172 9.29 -6.51 -20.79
N GLN A 173 9.93 -5.69 -21.64
CA GLN A 173 10.86 -4.65 -21.18
C GLN A 173 10.17 -3.62 -20.27
N ILE A 174 8.95 -3.21 -20.63
CA ILE A 174 8.19 -2.23 -19.86
C ILE A 174 7.75 -2.80 -18.51
N VAL A 175 7.26 -4.06 -18.48
CA VAL A 175 6.88 -4.73 -17.23
C VAL A 175 8.12 -4.96 -16.35
N ALA A 176 9.25 -5.36 -16.95
CA ALA A 176 10.51 -5.53 -16.23
C ALA A 176 11.00 -4.20 -15.61
N ASP A 177 10.83 -3.08 -16.31
CA ASP A 177 11.19 -1.76 -15.77
C ASP A 177 10.28 -1.37 -14.61
N ALA A 178 8.96 -1.57 -14.72
CA ALA A 178 8.02 -1.34 -13.61
C ALA A 178 8.44 -2.14 -12.37
N TYR A 179 8.73 -3.44 -12.57
CA TYR A 179 9.17 -4.33 -11.48
C TYR A 179 10.47 -3.87 -10.82
N LYS A 180 11.47 -3.42 -11.61
CA LYS A 180 12.78 -2.95 -11.11
C LYS A 180 12.69 -1.61 -10.40
N THR A 181 12.01 -0.65 -11.04
CA THR A 181 11.97 0.74 -10.56
C THR A 181 10.95 0.96 -9.46
N LYS A 182 10.07 -0.02 -9.21
CA LYS A 182 8.92 0.11 -8.32
C LYS A 182 8.04 1.31 -8.66
N LYS A 183 7.87 1.55 -9.97
CA LYS A 183 7.05 2.64 -10.52
C LYS A 183 5.98 2.06 -11.45
N PRO A 184 4.78 2.67 -11.51
CA PRO A 184 3.76 2.25 -12.43
C PRO A 184 4.13 2.63 -13.88
N VAL A 185 3.53 1.89 -14.82
CA VAL A 185 3.64 2.14 -16.25
C VAL A 185 2.26 2.11 -16.91
N PHE A 186 2.09 2.84 -18.00
CA PHE A 186 0.87 2.82 -18.80
C PHE A 186 1.16 2.35 -20.22
N ILE A 187 0.39 1.37 -20.71
CA ILE A 187 0.60 0.73 -22.00
C ILE A 187 -0.71 0.70 -22.78
N GLU A 188 -0.70 1.27 -23.96
CA GLU A 188 -1.78 1.09 -24.94
C GLU A 188 -1.45 -0.02 -25.93
N VAL A 189 -2.43 -0.88 -26.16
CA VAL A 189 -2.32 -2.03 -27.08
C VAL A 189 -3.36 -1.90 -28.18
N PRO A 190 -2.95 -1.53 -29.43
CA PRO A 190 -3.85 -1.52 -30.56
C PRO A 190 -4.55 -2.86 -30.75
N ARG A 191 -5.90 -2.85 -30.85
CA ARG A 191 -6.70 -4.09 -30.85
C ARG A 191 -6.37 -5.02 -32.01
N ASP A 192 -5.87 -4.49 -33.12
CA ASP A 192 -5.47 -5.26 -34.29
C ASP A 192 -4.08 -5.94 -34.13
N LEU A 193 -3.28 -5.54 -33.11
CA LEU A 193 -2.02 -6.21 -32.78
C LEU A 193 -2.21 -7.43 -31.88
N VAL A 194 -3.30 -7.54 -31.12
CA VAL A 194 -3.45 -8.58 -30.08
C VAL A 194 -3.31 -9.99 -30.65
N PHE A 195 -3.86 -10.23 -31.86
CA PHE A 195 -3.77 -11.53 -32.55
C PHE A 195 -2.66 -11.57 -33.61
N ALA A 196 -1.87 -10.50 -33.74
CA ALA A 196 -0.72 -10.50 -34.65
C ALA A 196 0.40 -11.41 -34.12
N LYS A 197 1.10 -12.07 -35.06
CA LYS A 197 2.25 -12.91 -34.72
C LYS A 197 3.41 -12.05 -34.22
N THR A 198 4.02 -12.45 -33.12
CA THR A 198 5.18 -11.77 -32.52
C THR A 198 6.36 -12.71 -32.37
N GLN A 199 7.55 -12.14 -32.14
CA GLN A 199 8.76 -12.94 -31.90
C GLN A 199 8.60 -13.81 -30.65
N LEU A 200 9.15 -15.01 -30.70
CA LEU A 200 9.23 -15.87 -29.52
C LEU A 200 10.14 -15.20 -28.46
N LEU A 201 9.63 -15.06 -27.27
CA LEU A 201 10.35 -14.49 -26.14
C LEU A 201 10.93 -15.61 -25.26
N LYS A 202 12.24 -15.58 -25.05
CA LYS A 202 12.88 -16.42 -24.02
C LYS A 202 12.91 -15.64 -22.71
N LEU A 203 12.07 -16.03 -21.78
CA LEU A 203 12.07 -15.44 -20.43
C LEU A 203 13.26 -15.99 -19.63
N PRO A 204 13.83 -15.20 -18.69
CA PRO A 204 14.82 -15.68 -17.73
C PRO A 204 14.27 -16.85 -16.89
N LYS A 205 15.16 -17.63 -16.24
CA LYS A 205 14.71 -18.76 -15.40
C LYS A 205 13.95 -18.32 -14.14
N SER A 206 14.20 -17.09 -13.67
CA SER A 206 13.57 -16.53 -12.47
C SER A 206 13.53 -15.01 -12.56
N VAL A 207 12.50 -14.40 -11.96
CA VAL A 207 12.36 -12.96 -11.82
C VAL A 207 13.52 -12.36 -11.01
N ASN A 208 14.08 -13.11 -10.06
CA ASN A 208 15.25 -12.68 -9.27
C ASN A 208 16.47 -12.39 -10.15
N ASN A 209 16.61 -13.06 -11.30
CA ASN A 209 17.70 -12.79 -12.24
C ASN A 209 17.58 -11.44 -12.96
N ILE A 210 16.44 -10.77 -12.83
CA ILE A 210 16.20 -9.44 -13.43
C ILE A 210 16.81 -8.33 -12.55
N CYS A 211 16.86 -8.54 -11.23
CA CYS A 211 17.36 -7.56 -10.27
C CYS A 211 18.86 -7.71 -9.94
N CYS A 212 19.49 -8.83 -10.31
CA CYS A 212 20.89 -9.09 -9.99
C CYS A 212 21.84 -8.30 -10.88
N GLY A 213 22.09 -7.04 -10.51
CA GLY A 213 23.27 -6.29 -10.85
C GLY A 213 24.21 -6.24 -9.65
N SER A 214 24.79 -7.37 -9.24
CA SER A 214 25.81 -7.38 -8.19
C SER A 214 27.12 -6.82 -8.74
N ASN A 215 27.27 -5.53 -8.66
CA ASN A 215 28.61 -4.95 -8.58
C ASN A 215 28.92 -4.81 -7.09
N VAL A 216 29.71 -5.70 -6.55
CA VAL A 216 30.39 -5.52 -5.25
C VAL A 216 31.22 -4.25 -5.38
N LEU A 217 30.70 -3.15 -4.92
CA LEU A 217 31.39 -1.86 -4.94
C LEU A 217 32.13 -1.70 -3.61
N ALA A 218 33.39 -1.38 -3.62
CA ALA A 218 34.19 -1.04 -2.46
C ALA A 218 33.51 0.08 -1.62
N GLY A 219 33.18 -0.16 -0.35
CA GLY A 219 32.58 0.84 0.54
C GLY A 219 31.48 0.34 1.48
N SER A 220 30.86 -0.85 1.24
CA SER A 220 29.94 -1.46 2.22
C SER A 220 30.65 -1.74 3.52
N GLU A 221 31.90 -2.19 3.47
CA GLU A 221 32.77 -2.40 4.63
C GLU A 221 32.95 -1.11 5.46
N TYR A 222 33.17 0.03 4.82
CA TYR A 222 33.29 1.32 5.52
C TYR A 222 32.01 1.71 6.25
N ILE A 223 30.84 1.48 5.63
CA ILE A 223 29.54 1.74 6.27
C ILE A 223 29.37 0.82 7.48
N VAL A 224 29.67 -0.46 7.31
CA VAL A 224 29.60 -1.47 8.37
C VAL A 224 30.55 -1.14 9.52
N GLU A 225 31.81 -0.80 9.24
CA GLU A 225 32.78 -0.38 10.25
C GLU A 225 32.31 0.84 11.05
N ASN A 226 31.72 1.83 10.37
CA ASN A 226 31.18 3.03 11.02
C ASN A 226 30.02 2.68 11.96
N ILE A 227 29.05 1.87 11.50
CA ILE A 227 27.91 1.43 12.31
C ILE A 227 28.40 0.61 13.52
N VAL A 228 29.28 -0.35 13.29
CA VAL A 228 29.85 -1.21 14.34
C VAL A 228 30.63 -0.38 15.36
N GLY A 229 31.44 0.59 14.91
CA GLY A 229 32.16 1.48 15.78
C GLY A 229 31.26 2.30 16.71
N LYS A 230 30.12 2.75 16.20
CA LYS A 230 29.11 3.47 16.99
C LYS A 230 28.33 2.54 17.92
N LEU A 231 27.93 1.35 17.45
CA LEU A 231 27.26 0.36 18.28
C LEU A 231 28.14 -0.07 19.48
N LYS A 232 29.45 -0.26 19.28
CA LYS A 232 30.36 -0.61 20.37
C LYS A 232 30.51 0.49 21.43
N GLN A 233 30.17 1.73 21.10
CA GLN A 233 30.18 2.88 22.04
C GLN A 233 28.79 3.10 22.66
N SER A 234 27.74 2.57 22.07
CA SER A 234 26.36 2.71 22.52
C SER A 234 26.05 1.74 23.67
N LYS A 235 25.13 2.17 24.54
CA LYS A 235 24.54 1.33 25.60
C LYS A 235 23.08 1.01 25.33
N LYS A 236 22.38 1.90 24.64
CA LYS A 236 20.94 1.85 24.37
C LYS A 236 20.62 2.18 22.90
N PRO A 237 21.05 1.33 21.95
CA PRO A 237 20.74 1.56 20.54
C PRO A 237 19.30 1.23 20.23
N ALA A 238 18.80 1.78 19.11
CA ALA A 238 17.53 1.40 18.50
C ALA A 238 17.62 1.42 16.96
N LEU A 239 16.74 0.67 16.30
CA LEU A 239 16.50 0.81 14.87
C LEU A 239 15.23 1.62 14.65
N TYR A 240 15.22 2.49 13.66
CA TYR A 240 14.04 3.18 13.17
C TYR A 240 13.82 2.84 11.71
N ILE A 241 12.71 2.15 11.40
CA ILE A 241 12.52 1.45 10.14
C ILE A 241 11.44 2.13 9.31
N GLY A 242 11.78 2.48 8.08
CA GLY A 242 10.93 3.21 7.17
C GLY A 242 10.13 2.35 6.18
N ASP A 243 9.22 3.01 5.48
CA ASP A 243 8.25 2.45 4.54
C ASP A 243 8.87 1.94 3.23
N ARG A 244 10.07 2.38 2.88
CA ARG A 244 10.74 1.91 1.65
C ARG A 244 11.18 0.45 1.70
N LEU A 245 11.15 -0.17 2.89
CA LEU A 245 11.36 -1.61 3.04
C LEU A 245 10.18 -2.45 2.56
N LYS A 246 9.02 -1.85 2.26
CA LYS A 246 7.78 -2.58 1.97
C LYS A 246 7.87 -3.58 0.81
N HIS A 247 8.75 -3.34 -0.15
CA HIS A 247 8.95 -4.21 -1.32
C HIS A 247 10.15 -5.15 -1.20
N ASN A 248 10.85 -5.16 -0.08
CA ASN A 248 12.07 -5.95 0.11
C ASN A 248 11.95 -6.92 1.27
N GLU A 249 11.35 -8.09 1.02
CA GLU A 249 11.15 -9.12 2.05
C GLU A 249 12.47 -9.65 2.63
N ILE A 250 13.52 -9.74 1.78
CA ILE A 250 14.84 -10.21 2.23
C ILE A 250 15.42 -9.21 3.23
N LEU A 251 15.42 -7.92 2.90
CA LEU A 251 15.94 -6.89 3.78
C LEU A 251 15.14 -6.79 5.08
N LYS A 252 13.81 -6.89 5.03
CA LYS A 252 12.99 -6.95 6.26
C LYS A 252 13.40 -8.09 7.18
N GLN A 253 13.63 -9.28 6.64
CA GLN A 253 14.08 -10.43 7.42
C GLN A 253 15.49 -10.20 8.01
N LEU A 254 16.43 -9.66 7.24
CA LEU A 254 17.78 -9.36 7.70
C LEU A 254 17.79 -8.31 8.83
N VAL A 255 16.95 -7.27 8.71
CA VAL A 255 16.82 -6.23 9.75
C VAL A 255 16.27 -6.82 11.05
N VAL A 256 15.26 -7.70 10.98
CA VAL A 256 14.72 -8.39 12.17
C VAL A 256 15.78 -9.34 12.78
N GLN A 257 16.46 -10.14 11.95
CA GLN A 257 17.54 -11.01 12.41
C GLN A 257 18.66 -10.24 13.10
N PHE A 258 19.01 -9.06 12.57
CA PHE A 258 19.98 -8.17 13.19
C PHE A 258 19.50 -7.67 14.56
N ALA A 259 18.25 -7.21 14.65
CA ALA A 259 17.64 -6.78 15.89
C ALA A 259 17.65 -7.91 16.95
N GLU A 260 17.22 -9.11 16.57
CA GLU A 260 17.16 -10.30 17.44
C GLU A 260 18.55 -10.78 17.88
N LYS A 261 19.53 -10.84 16.93
CA LYS A 261 20.88 -11.30 17.24
C LYS A 261 21.56 -10.45 18.30
N PHE A 262 21.41 -9.12 18.21
CA PHE A 262 22.09 -8.18 19.09
C PHE A 262 21.18 -7.63 20.21
N ASN A 263 19.93 -8.08 20.30
CA ASN A 263 18.92 -7.62 21.25
C ASN A 263 18.71 -6.09 21.19
N ILE A 264 18.54 -5.57 19.96
CA ILE A 264 18.31 -4.15 19.68
C ILE A 264 16.83 -3.93 19.43
N PRO A 265 16.12 -3.07 20.19
CA PRO A 265 14.74 -2.75 19.92
C PRO A 265 14.58 -1.94 18.63
N TYR A 266 13.41 -2.05 18.00
CA TYR A 266 13.10 -1.29 16.78
C TYR A 266 11.71 -0.68 16.82
N ALA A 267 11.60 0.51 16.21
CA ALA A 267 10.35 1.17 15.92
C ALA A 267 10.19 1.33 14.41
N THR A 268 8.95 1.45 13.95
CA THR A 268 8.65 1.76 12.54
C THR A 268 8.21 3.22 12.39
N SER A 269 8.45 3.83 11.24
CA SER A 269 7.74 5.05 10.88
C SER A 269 6.24 4.78 10.72
N TRP A 270 5.40 5.82 10.76
CA TRP A 270 3.97 5.65 10.53
C TRP A 270 3.66 4.94 9.21
N PHE A 271 4.38 5.28 8.14
CA PHE A 271 4.17 4.72 6.82
C PHE A 271 4.69 3.28 6.67
N ALA A 272 5.52 2.83 7.62
CA ALA A 272 5.99 1.44 7.71
C ALA A 272 5.11 0.56 8.63
N LYS A 273 4.00 1.11 9.14
CA LYS A 273 3.06 0.36 9.97
C LYS A 273 2.56 -0.91 9.24
N GLY A 274 2.42 -1.99 10.00
CA GLY A 274 1.97 -3.28 9.49
C GLY A 274 2.98 -4.06 8.64
N LEU A 275 4.22 -3.55 8.48
CA LEU A 275 5.32 -4.28 7.83
C LEU A 275 6.00 -5.28 8.77
N PHE A 276 5.83 -5.12 10.08
CA PHE A 276 6.40 -5.95 11.14
C PHE A 276 5.32 -6.34 12.14
N ASP A 277 5.57 -7.42 12.87
CA ASP A 277 4.69 -7.87 13.95
C ASP A 277 4.95 -7.02 15.21
N GLU A 278 4.00 -6.17 15.56
CA GLU A 278 4.10 -5.25 16.71
C GLU A 278 3.88 -5.97 18.08
N PHE A 279 3.55 -7.26 18.07
CA PHE A 279 3.50 -8.09 19.28
C PHE A 279 4.84 -8.77 19.60
N LYS A 280 5.88 -8.57 18.77
CA LYS A 280 7.22 -9.08 19.05
C LYS A 280 7.91 -8.27 20.16
N PRO A 281 8.66 -8.93 21.07
CA PRO A 281 9.25 -8.27 22.25
C PRO A 281 10.18 -7.08 21.94
N LEU A 282 10.85 -7.08 20.80
CA LEU A 282 11.76 -5.99 20.40
C LEU A 282 11.06 -4.87 19.62
N CYS A 283 9.79 -5.06 19.24
CA CYS A 283 9.05 -4.04 18.50
C CYS A 283 8.45 -3.00 19.44
N LEU A 284 8.88 -1.75 19.28
CA LEU A 284 8.39 -0.59 20.03
C LEU A 284 7.10 0.00 19.44
N GLY A 285 6.59 -0.55 18.34
CA GLY A 285 5.44 -0.04 17.60
C GLY A 285 5.81 1.06 16.61
N SER A 286 4.80 1.76 16.11
CA SER A 286 4.99 2.87 15.16
C SER A 286 5.26 4.18 15.91
N TYR A 287 6.27 4.94 15.45
CA TYR A 287 6.71 6.17 16.09
C TYR A 287 6.69 7.37 15.13
N ASN A 288 6.09 8.47 15.55
CA ASN A 288 6.08 9.76 14.85
C ASN A 288 5.98 10.93 15.86
N GLY A 289 6.97 11.07 16.72
CA GLY A 289 7.08 12.18 17.68
C GLY A 289 5.83 12.37 18.54
N VAL A 290 5.33 13.59 18.59
CA VAL A 290 4.18 13.97 19.43
C VAL A 290 2.88 13.20 19.14
N PHE A 291 2.75 12.66 17.91
CA PHE A 291 1.57 11.88 17.52
C PHE A 291 1.56 10.46 18.09
N THR A 292 2.67 10.00 18.63
CA THR A 292 2.80 8.64 19.17
C THR A 292 2.35 8.57 20.62
N GLN A 293 1.59 7.54 20.96
CA GLN A 293 1.06 7.28 22.30
C GLN A 293 1.51 5.92 22.86
N THR A 294 2.69 5.44 22.48
CA THR A 294 3.19 4.12 22.91
C THR A 294 4.29 4.22 23.96
N LEU A 295 4.47 3.16 24.76
CA LEU A 295 5.59 3.06 25.72
C LEU A 295 6.96 3.17 25.04
N GLY A 296 7.08 2.71 23.81
CA GLY A 296 8.30 2.84 23.00
C GLY A 296 8.74 4.28 22.75
N LYS A 297 7.80 5.25 22.76
CA LYS A 297 8.11 6.66 22.62
C LYS A 297 9.10 7.15 23.66
N ARG A 298 8.85 6.82 24.93
CA ARG A 298 9.73 7.26 26.04
C ARG A 298 11.15 6.72 25.86
N TYR A 299 11.30 5.46 25.51
CA TYR A 299 12.63 4.89 25.22
C TYR A 299 13.35 5.65 24.11
N LEU A 300 12.65 5.96 23.02
CA LEU A 300 13.21 6.67 21.86
C LEU A 300 13.56 8.14 22.14
N GLU A 301 12.77 8.82 22.96
CA GLU A 301 12.94 10.25 23.23
C GLU A 301 13.85 10.55 24.44
N GLU A 302 13.89 9.67 25.45
CA GLU A 302 14.59 9.93 26.70
C GLU A 302 15.83 9.04 26.91
N GLU A 303 15.86 7.82 26.37
CA GLU A 303 16.84 6.83 26.79
C GLU A 303 17.83 6.42 25.69
N VAL A 304 17.40 6.42 24.42
CA VAL A 304 18.25 5.97 23.31
C VAL A 304 19.49 6.84 23.16
N ASP A 305 20.64 6.19 22.96
CA ASP A 305 21.92 6.88 22.75
C ASP A 305 22.49 6.72 21.33
N TYR A 306 21.86 5.88 20.51
CA TYR A 306 22.19 5.71 19.09
C TYR A 306 21.00 5.14 18.31
N VAL A 307 20.61 5.80 17.23
CA VAL A 307 19.54 5.33 16.34
C VAL A 307 20.07 5.08 14.94
N ILE A 308 19.80 3.90 14.42
CA ILE A 308 20.01 3.56 13.00
C ILE A 308 18.67 3.77 12.29
N ASP A 309 18.58 4.82 11.50
CA ASP A 309 17.40 5.16 10.68
C ASP A 309 17.52 4.50 9.31
N ILE A 310 16.61 3.60 9.00
CA ILE A 310 16.68 2.73 7.82
C ILE A 310 15.52 3.08 6.88
N ALA A 311 15.82 3.74 5.77
CA ALA A 311 14.90 3.96 4.65
C ALA A 311 13.58 4.63 5.05
N THR A 312 13.62 5.60 5.97
CA THR A 312 12.44 6.36 6.39
C THR A 312 12.16 7.53 5.45
N SER A 313 10.89 7.81 5.27
CA SER A 313 10.39 8.98 4.56
C SER A 313 9.83 10.00 5.55
N ILE A 314 9.95 11.29 5.24
CA ILE A 314 9.50 12.36 6.13
C ILE A 314 8.08 12.75 5.76
N PHE A 315 7.13 12.62 6.69
CA PHE A 315 5.74 13.02 6.49
C PHE A 315 5.58 14.53 6.33
N SER A 316 6.18 15.30 7.23
CA SER A 316 6.32 16.74 7.10
C SER A 316 7.60 17.19 7.79
N GLN A 317 8.09 18.39 7.43
CA GLN A 317 9.31 18.95 8.06
C GLN A 317 9.18 19.15 9.57
N ASP A 318 7.97 19.18 10.10
CA ASP A 318 7.66 19.49 11.49
C ASP A 318 7.10 18.27 12.27
N SER A 319 6.86 17.14 11.63
CA SER A 319 6.53 15.88 12.31
C SER A 319 7.83 15.22 12.76
N ASN A 320 8.56 15.88 13.66
CA ASN A 320 9.89 15.46 14.02
C ASN A 320 9.87 14.29 14.98
N THR A 321 10.61 13.25 14.60
CA THR A 321 11.14 12.30 15.56
C THR A 321 12.08 13.03 16.51
N ALA A 322 11.73 13.06 17.77
CA ALA A 322 12.52 13.72 18.82
C ALA A 322 13.38 12.69 19.56
N PHE A 323 14.29 12.03 18.84
CA PHE A 323 15.20 11.06 19.48
C PHE A 323 16.12 11.74 20.50
N ALA A 324 16.34 11.04 21.64
CA ALA A 324 17.16 11.55 22.74
C ALA A 324 18.58 11.93 22.33
N THR A 325 19.15 11.26 21.32
CA THR A 325 20.51 11.51 20.86
C THR A 325 20.73 11.13 19.39
N GLY A 326 22.00 11.25 18.95
CA GLY A 326 22.40 11.20 17.56
C GLY A 326 21.85 10.04 16.72
N THR A 327 21.26 10.36 15.58
CA THR A 327 20.74 9.41 14.61
C THR A 327 21.74 9.17 13.50
N HIS A 328 21.99 7.90 13.18
CA HIS A 328 22.73 7.49 11.99
C HIS A 328 21.74 7.03 10.94
N LYS A 329 21.64 7.76 9.84
CA LYS A 329 20.65 7.50 8.80
C LYS A 329 21.24 6.66 7.69
N ILE A 330 20.57 5.56 7.37
CA ILE A 330 20.86 4.72 6.20
C ILE A 330 19.66 4.83 5.27
N GLU A 331 19.79 5.59 4.18
CA GLU A 331 18.75 5.75 3.19
C GLU A 331 19.07 4.96 1.92
N ASP A 332 18.10 4.22 1.42
CA ASP A 332 18.15 3.65 0.08
C ASP A 332 17.39 4.58 -0.88
N PHE A 333 18.12 5.29 -1.69
CA PHE A 333 17.58 6.20 -2.72
C PHE A 333 18.07 5.70 -4.08
N GLU A 334 17.24 4.97 -4.81
CA GLU A 334 17.60 4.42 -6.13
C GLU A 334 18.94 3.64 -6.11
N ASN A 335 19.10 2.75 -5.12
CA ASN A 335 20.34 2.02 -4.83
C ASN A 335 21.50 2.89 -4.30
N LYS A 336 21.20 4.03 -3.70
CA LYS A 336 22.19 4.91 -3.04
C LYS A 336 21.95 4.92 -1.54
N THR A 337 23.00 4.73 -0.79
CA THR A 337 22.96 4.78 0.67
C THR A 337 23.57 6.09 1.15
N LEU A 338 22.78 6.88 1.87
CA LEU A 338 23.20 8.14 2.45
C LEU A 338 23.61 7.94 3.92
N LEU A 339 24.82 8.30 4.25
CA LEU A 339 25.27 8.42 5.64
C LEU A 339 25.09 9.87 6.12
N LYS A 340 24.60 10.03 7.36
CA LYS A 340 24.54 11.35 8.00
C LYS A 340 25.98 11.88 8.13
N GLY A 341 26.28 12.96 7.43
CA GLY A 341 27.64 13.52 7.31
C GLY A 341 28.10 13.71 5.87
N GLY A 342 27.26 13.38 4.90
CA GLY A 342 27.38 13.86 3.52
C GLY A 342 28.00 12.90 2.50
N ALA A 343 28.31 11.65 2.83
CA ALA A 343 28.73 10.68 1.83
C ALA A 343 27.52 9.96 1.23
N LEU A 344 27.27 10.16 -0.06
CA LEU A 344 26.32 9.37 -0.84
C LEU A 344 27.08 8.18 -1.45
N LEU A 345 26.72 6.97 -1.03
CA LEU A 345 27.34 5.73 -1.52
C LEU A 345 26.27 4.87 -2.20
N GLU A 346 26.56 4.40 -3.41
CA GLU A 346 25.70 3.44 -4.10
C GLU A 346 25.93 2.06 -3.49
N LYS A 347 25.00 1.58 -2.67
CA LYS A 347 25.14 0.33 -1.95
C LYS A 347 23.83 -0.39 -1.76
N ASP A 348 23.88 -1.71 -1.78
CA ASP A 348 22.78 -2.57 -1.46
C ASP A 348 22.67 -2.72 0.07
N LEU A 349 21.53 -2.31 0.64
CA LEU A 349 21.26 -2.50 2.06
C LEU A 349 21.24 -3.99 2.48
N ILE A 350 20.92 -4.90 1.57
CA ILE A 350 21.00 -6.35 1.81
C ILE A 350 22.45 -6.72 2.15
N GLU A 351 23.42 -6.32 1.32
CA GLU A 351 24.86 -6.59 1.56
C GLU A 351 25.33 -6.00 2.90
N ILE A 352 24.90 -4.77 3.22
CA ILE A 352 25.26 -4.11 4.48
C ILE A 352 24.74 -4.92 5.67
N PHE A 353 23.47 -5.36 5.66
CA PHE A 353 22.91 -6.13 6.77
C PHE A 353 23.47 -7.55 6.85
N GLU A 354 23.81 -8.19 5.73
CA GLU A 354 24.52 -9.47 5.71
C GLU A 354 25.90 -9.34 6.36
N LEU A 355 26.65 -8.27 6.08
CA LEU A 355 27.94 -7.99 6.70
C LEU A 355 27.80 -7.61 8.18
N LEU A 356 26.79 -6.82 8.56
CA LEU A 356 26.50 -6.48 9.96
C LEU A 356 26.19 -7.73 10.78
N LEU A 357 25.46 -8.70 10.22
CA LEU A 357 25.17 -9.96 10.88
C LEU A 357 26.41 -10.82 11.13
N GLN A 358 27.50 -10.62 10.42
CA GLN A 358 28.76 -11.35 10.64
C GLN A 358 29.64 -10.71 11.74
N GLN A 359 29.29 -9.50 12.20
CA GLN A 359 30.10 -8.79 13.19
C GLN A 359 29.92 -9.36 14.61
N ASP A 360 30.95 -9.20 15.43
CA ASP A 360 30.92 -9.44 16.86
C ASP A 360 30.74 -8.12 17.62
N ILE A 361 29.51 -7.82 17.99
CA ILE A 361 29.12 -6.57 18.67
C ILE A 361 28.74 -6.85 20.13
N GLY A 362 28.40 -8.10 20.47
CA GLY A 362 27.75 -8.46 21.72
C GLY A 362 26.24 -8.18 21.71
N GLN A 363 25.57 -8.56 22.80
CA GLN A 363 24.16 -8.27 22.98
C GLN A 363 23.95 -7.05 23.88
N PHE A 364 22.97 -6.23 23.53
CA PHE A 364 22.58 -5.08 24.35
C PHE A 364 21.62 -5.48 25.46
N ALA A 365 21.70 -4.76 26.58
CA ALA A 365 20.84 -4.99 27.74
C ALA A 365 19.47 -4.29 27.53
N PHE A 366 18.68 -4.78 26.58
CA PHE A 366 17.30 -4.33 26.41
C PHE A 366 16.35 -5.39 27.02
N SER A 367 15.45 -4.94 27.88
CA SER A 367 14.35 -5.74 28.41
C SER A 367 13.05 -5.18 27.86
N PRO A 368 12.22 -6.01 27.20
CA PRO A 368 10.91 -5.55 26.73
C PRO A 368 10.12 -4.93 27.87
N PHE A 369 9.36 -3.90 27.57
CA PHE A 369 8.45 -3.29 28.53
C PHE A 369 7.38 -4.31 28.92
N ASN A 370 7.55 -4.95 30.07
CA ASN A 370 6.51 -5.78 30.68
C ASN A 370 5.45 -4.84 31.24
N GLU A 371 4.23 -4.96 30.74
CA GLU A 371 3.04 -4.20 31.17
C GLU A 371 2.77 -4.28 32.68
N GLY A 372 3.49 -5.10 33.44
CA GLY A 372 3.32 -5.31 34.89
C GLY A 372 4.43 -4.81 35.82
N ASN A 373 5.59 -4.37 35.33
CA ASN A 373 6.75 -4.05 36.18
C ASN A 373 7.32 -2.64 36.07
N SER A 374 6.65 -1.72 35.37
CA SER A 374 7.09 -0.32 35.36
C SER A 374 6.46 0.44 36.53
N SER A 375 7.31 0.99 37.40
CA SER A 375 6.96 2.04 38.37
C SER A 375 6.60 3.39 37.68
N ILE A 376 6.25 3.32 36.41
CA ILE A 376 5.81 4.43 35.55
C ILE A 376 4.31 4.47 35.68
N GLU A 377 3.78 5.61 36.08
CA GLU A 377 2.34 5.87 36.00
C GLU A 377 1.86 5.48 34.60
N THR A 378 1.16 4.37 34.52
CA THR A 378 0.49 3.90 33.31
C THR A 378 -0.46 5.02 32.90
N SER A 379 -0.19 5.61 31.74
CA SER A 379 -1.17 6.49 31.10
C SER A 379 -2.50 5.71 30.99
N SER A 380 -3.62 6.40 30.97
CA SER A 380 -5.00 5.86 30.91
C SER A 380 -5.25 4.74 29.85
N ILE A 381 -4.25 4.41 29.05
CA ILE A 381 -4.25 3.40 27.98
C ILE A 381 -4.20 1.95 28.53
N ASP A 382 -3.70 1.73 29.74
CA ASP A 382 -3.52 0.37 30.31
C ASP A 382 -4.73 -0.11 31.14
N THR A 383 -5.73 0.74 31.36
CA THR A 383 -6.97 0.32 32.02
C THR A 383 -7.91 -0.28 30.98
N PRO A 384 -8.34 -1.55 31.15
CA PRO A 384 -9.30 -2.15 30.25
C PRO A 384 -10.56 -1.30 30.11
N LEU A 385 -11.06 -1.18 28.88
CA LEU A 385 -12.29 -0.44 28.62
C LEU A 385 -13.48 -1.10 29.32
N ALA A 386 -14.35 -0.28 29.92
CA ALA A 386 -15.58 -0.77 30.50
C ALA A 386 -16.57 -1.18 29.41
N ASN A 387 -17.27 -2.29 29.60
CA ASN A 387 -18.19 -2.84 28.58
C ASN A 387 -19.39 -1.92 28.28
N ASP A 388 -19.81 -1.11 29.23
CA ASP A 388 -20.90 -0.15 29.12
C ASP A 388 -20.47 1.23 28.58
N GLU A 389 -19.17 1.44 28.40
CA GLU A 389 -18.63 2.66 27.78
C GLU A 389 -19.07 2.75 26.31
N SER A 390 -19.38 3.95 25.83
CA SER A 390 -19.68 4.17 24.42
C SER A 390 -18.43 3.93 23.55
N ILE A 391 -18.59 3.19 22.44
CA ILE A 391 -17.53 3.00 21.46
C ILE A 391 -17.50 4.16 20.47
N ASP A 392 -16.32 4.73 20.22
CA ASP A 392 -16.10 5.82 19.26
C ASP A 392 -14.65 5.80 18.70
N PHE A 393 -14.24 6.87 17.99
CA PHE A 393 -12.88 6.95 17.44
C PHE A 393 -11.77 6.98 18.51
N ASN A 394 -12.06 7.40 19.75
CA ASN A 394 -11.03 7.50 20.79
C ASN A 394 -10.63 6.13 21.35
N ASN A 395 -11.57 5.21 21.48
CA ASN A 395 -11.34 3.93 22.14
C ASN A 395 -11.40 2.71 21.19
N LEU A 396 -11.76 2.89 19.91
CA LEU A 396 -11.82 1.82 18.93
C LEU A 396 -10.50 1.04 18.83
N ALA A 397 -9.37 1.75 18.73
CA ALA A 397 -8.06 1.11 18.60
C ALA A 397 -7.72 0.30 19.86
N GLN A 398 -8.03 0.81 21.05
CA GLN A 398 -7.83 0.10 22.31
C GLN A 398 -8.71 -1.15 22.38
N ALA A 399 -10.00 -1.04 22.03
CA ALA A 399 -10.91 -2.19 22.01
C ALA A 399 -10.41 -3.33 21.09
N LEU A 400 -9.91 -2.97 19.91
CA LEU A 400 -9.32 -3.94 18.96
C LEU A 400 -8.00 -4.53 19.48
N ASN A 401 -7.14 -3.72 20.12
CA ASN A 401 -5.90 -4.19 20.72
C ASN A 401 -6.15 -5.19 21.85
N GLU A 402 -7.14 -4.92 22.71
CA GLU A 402 -7.54 -5.84 23.78
C GLU A 402 -8.04 -7.19 23.22
N LEU A 403 -8.80 -7.18 22.12
CA LEU A 403 -9.22 -8.40 21.42
C LEU A 403 -8.04 -9.16 20.83
N GLN A 404 -7.06 -8.45 20.24
CA GLN A 404 -5.87 -9.07 19.66
C GLN A 404 -4.89 -9.65 20.71
N GLN A 405 -4.97 -9.24 21.95
CA GLN A 405 -4.24 -9.88 23.06
C GLN A 405 -4.85 -11.24 23.42
N LEU A 406 -6.16 -11.40 23.25
CA LEU A 406 -6.91 -12.62 23.58
C LEU A 406 -6.97 -13.62 22.42
N ASP A 407 -6.85 -13.13 21.18
CA ASP A 407 -6.92 -13.94 19.97
C ASP A 407 -5.73 -13.61 19.05
N GLU A 408 -4.89 -14.61 18.81
CA GLU A 408 -3.69 -14.47 17.97
C GLU A 408 -3.99 -14.48 16.47
N THR A 409 -5.25 -14.57 16.05
CA THR A 409 -5.62 -14.50 14.63
C THR A 409 -5.15 -13.17 14.02
N PRO A 410 -4.33 -13.19 12.96
CA PRO A 410 -3.86 -11.96 12.33
C PRO A 410 -5.00 -11.24 11.60
N TYR A 411 -5.07 -9.93 11.76
CA TYR A 411 -5.94 -9.06 10.98
C TYR A 411 -5.11 -8.18 10.05
N VAL A 412 -5.57 -8.01 8.81
CA VAL A 412 -5.08 -6.97 7.92
C VAL A 412 -6.04 -5.79 8.05
N TYR A 413 -5.64 -4.78 8.77
CA TYR A 413 -6.42 -3.55 8.90
C TYR A 413 -6.31 -2.71 7.64
N LEU A 414 -7.45 -2.28 7.11
CA LEU A 414 -7.58 -1.49 5.89
C LEU A 414 -8.35 -0.19 6.21
N PRO A 415 -7.66 0.77 6.83
CA PRO A 415 -8.30 2.03 7.18
C PRO A 415 -8.51 2.89 5.94
N GLU A 416 -9.72 3.46 5.85
CA GLU A 416 -10.04 4.48 4.86
C GLU A 416 -9.44 5.83 5.27
N VAL A 417 -9.08 6.64 4.29
CA VAL A 417 -8.54 7.97 4.51
C VAL A 417 -9.53 8.86 5.28
N GLY A 418 -9.03 9.57 6.26
CA GLY A 418 -9.80 10.40 7.20
C GLY A 418 -9.57 9.99 8.65
N ASN A 419 -10.57 10.15 9.52
CA ASN A 419 -10.45 9.82 10.94
C ASN A 419 -10.07 8.35 11.17
N SER A 420 -10.61 7.44 10.36
CA SER A 420 -10.30 6.01 10.41
C SER A 420 -8.81 5.72 10.19
N TYR A 421 -8.18 6.43 9.27
CA TYR A 421 -6.75 6.34 9.01
C TYR A 421 -5.91 6.72 10.23
N PHE A 422 -6.20 7.88 10.83
CA PHE A 422 -5.44 8.36 11.98
C PHE A 422 -5.68 7.50 13.24
N THR A 423 -6.93 7.09 13.51
CA THR A 423 -7.26 6.16 14.59
C THR A 423 -6.47 4.84 14.47
N SER A 424 -6.24 4.38 13.24
CA SER A 424 -5.57 3.10 12.99
C SER A 424 -4.07 3.11 13.36
N TYR A 425 -3.44 4.25 13.55
CA TYR A 425 -2.04 4.29 13.99
C TYR A 425 -1.83 3.77 15.42
N SER A 426 -2.85 3.85 16.27
CA SER A 426 -2.83 3.30 17.62
C SER A 426 -3.15 1.80 17.71
N LEU A 427 -3.50 1.16 16.57
CA LEU A 427 -3.66 -0.30 16.51
C LEU A 427 -2.31 -1.01 16.67
N LYS A 428 -2.29 -2.14 17.37
CA LYS A 428 -1.20 -3.10 17.30
C LYS A 428 -1.50 -4.11 16.19
N THR A 429 -0.51 -4.44 15.39
CA THR A 429 -0.69 -5.30 14.21
C THR A 429 0.14 -6.56 14.28
N ARG A 430 -0.45 -7.71 13.89
CA ARG A 430 0.26 -8.96 13.61
C ARG A 430 0.47 -9.11 12.12
N LEU A 431 1.54 -9.77 11.72
CA LEU A 431 1.73 -10.11 10.31
C LEU A 431 0.82 -11.27 9.91
N SER A 432 0.02 -11.02 8.89
CA SER A 432 -0.84 -12.01 8.26
C SER A 432 -0.10 -12.87 7.22
N SER A 433 -0.78 -13.86 6.67
CA SER A 433 -0.30 -14.69 5.56
C SER A 433 0.05 -13.88 4.31
N VAL A 434 -0.54 -12.70 4.12
CA VAL A 434 -0.18 -11.76 3.05
C VAL A 434 0.99 -10.84 3.43
N LYS A 435 1.65 -11.09 4.57
CA LYS A 435 2.81 -10.34 5.08
C LYS A 435 2.53 -8.86 5.30
N ARG A 436 1.30 -8.55 5.67
CA ARG A 436 0.84 -7.22 6.06
C ARG A 436 -0.08 -7.35 7.28
N GLY A 437 0.02 -6.42 8.22
CA GLY A 437 -0.93 -6.24 9.31
C GLY A 437 -1.78 -4.97 9.14
N TRP A 438 -1.36 -4.07 8.25
CA TRP A 438 -2.00 -2.81 7.96
C TRP A 438 -1.69 -2.42 6.51
N LEU A 439 -2.68 -1.91 5.77
CA LEU A 439 -2.54 -1.58 4.37
C LEU A 439 -3.48 -0.45 3.98
N THR A 440 -2.90 0.65 3.48
CA THR A 440 -3.61 1.81 2.94
C THR A 440 -2.67 2.60 2.04
N ASN A 441 -3.03 3.82 1.67
CA ASN A 441 -2.21 4.72 0.85
C ASN A 441 -1.82 6.01 1.61
N PRO A 442 -0.84 5.93 2.52
CA PRO A 442 -0.54 7.00 3.47
C PRO A 442 0.03 8.27 2.83
N TRP A 443 0.75 8.14 1.72
CA TRP A 443 1.37 9.27 1.03
C TRP A 443 0.41 10.02 0.13
N TYR A 444 -0.38 9.29 -0.66
CA TYR A 444 -1.29 9.90 -1.63
C TYR A 444 -2.61 10.32 -1.00
N GLY A 445 -3.12 9.54 -0.04
CA GLY A 445 -4.34 9.87 0.69
C GLY A 445 -5.61 9.83 -0.15
N ALA A 446 -5.70 8.96 -1.14
CA ALA A 446 -6.90 8.79 -1.94
C ALA A 446 -8.00 8.11 -1.14
N MET A 447 -9.21 8.69 -1.15
CA MET A 447 -10.42 8.05 -0.64
C MET A 447 -10.94 6.97 -1.59
N GLY A 448 -11.70 6.00 -1.04
CA GLY A 448 -12.30 4.93 -1.83
C GLY A 448 -11.38 3.75 -2.09
N THR A 449 -10.32 3.59 -1.30
CA THR A 449 -9.31 2.54 -1.49
C THR A 449 -9.54 1.32 -0.59
N SER A 450 -10.18 1.47 0.55
CA SER A 450 -10.21 0.41 1.58
C SER A 450 -10.96 -0.85 1.14
N LEU A 451 -12.11 -0.75 0.44
CA LEU A 451 -12.84 -1.92 -0.06
C LEU A 451 -12.16 -2.59 -1.27
N PRO A 452 -11.67 -1.87 -2.32
CA PRO A 452 -10.84 -2.47 -3.35
C PRO A 452 -9.61 -3.19 -2.79
N TYR A 453 -8.93 -2.61 -1.81
CA TYR A 453 -7.79 -3.23 -1.13
C TYR A 453 -8.21 -4.47 -0.35
N ALA A 454 -9.30 -4.38 0.41
CA ALA A 454 -9.84 -5.51 1.19
C ALA A 454 -10.24 -6.69 0.31
N ARG A 455 -10.79 -6.43 -0.88
CA ARG A 455 -11.09 -7.45 -1.87
C ARG A 455 -9.87 -8.28 -2.22
N VAL A 456 -8.76 -7.62 -2.59
CA VAL A 456 -7.51 -8.30 -2.97
C VAL A 456 -6.92 -9.07 -1.78
N VAL A 457 -6.90 -8.46 -0.60
CA VAL A 457 -6.45 -9.12 0.64
C VAL A 457 -7.28 -10.36 0.94
N ALA A 458 -8.62 -10.25 0.91
CA ALA A 458 -9.52 -11.35 1.20
C ALA A 458 -9.40 -12.50 0.18
N GLN A 459 -9.19 -12.19 -1.11
CA GLN A 459 -8.91 -13.18 -2.14
C GLN A 459 -7.62 -13.95 -1.84
N ARG A 460 -6.53 -13.25 -1.51
CA ARG A 460 -5.24 -13.89 -1.20
C ARG A 460 -5.28 -14.72 0.08
N ILE A 461 -5.97 -14.27 1.12
CA ILE A 461 -6.19 -15.05 2.35
C ILE A 461 -6.95 -16.34 2.02
N LYS A 462 -8.04 -16.24 1.26
CA LYS A 462 -8.86 -17.40 0.85
C LYS A 462 -8.04 -18.43 0.07
N GLU A 463 -7.23 -17.99 -0.89
CA GLU A 463 -6.39 -18.88 -1.70
C GLU A 463 -5.34 -19.62 -0.89
N LYS A 464 -4.80 -18.98 0.14
CA LYS A 464 -3.85 -19.62 1.07
C LYS A 464 -4.52 -20.56 2.08
N GLY A 465 -5.85 -20.55 2.16
CA GLY A 465 -6.60 -21.35 3.12
C GLY A 465 -6.40 -20.94 4.58
N GLU A 466 -5.97 -19.68 4.79
CA GLU A 466 -5.61 -19.17 6.11
C GLU A 466 -6.81 -18.64 6.90
N HIS A 467 -6.59 -18.40 8.19
CA HIS A 467 -7.61 -17.91 9.11
C HIS A 467 -7.58 -16.41 9.35
N ASP A 468 -6.67 -15.72 8.70
CA ASP A 468 -6.55 -14.24 8.75
C ASP A 468 -7.85 -13.56 8.33
N ARG A 469 -7.98 -12.27 8.67
CA ARG A 469 -9.16 -11.46 8.32
C ARG A 469 -8.78 -10.13 7.71
N ALA A 470 -9.50 -9.74 6.65
CA ALA A 470 -9.52 -8.38 6.15
C ALA A 470 -10.50 -7.55 7.00
N VAL A 471 -10.00 -6.52 7.66
CA VAL A 471 -10.78 -5.64 8.55
C VAL A 471 -10.71 -4.22 8.01
N VAL A 472 -11.80 -3.75 7.43
CA VAL A 472 -11.94 -2.37 6.95
C VAL A 472 -12.40 -1.47 8.08
N ILE A 473 -11.81 -0.29 8.22
CA ILE A 473 -12.28 0.78 9.11
C ILE A 473 -12.59 1.98 8.23
N THR A 474 -13.84 2.39 8.14
CA THR A 474 -14.27 3.46 7.23
C THR A 474 -15.28 4.39 7.89
N GLY A 475 -15.24 5.67 7.52
CA GLY A 475 -16.28 6.64 7.86
C GLY A 475 -17.31 6.79 6.74
N ASP A 476 -18.27 7.69 6.93
CA ASP A 476 -19.39 7.92 6.00
C ASP A 476 -18.93 8.24 4.59
N GLY A 477 -18.05 9.23 4.41
CA GLY A 477 -17.58 9.64 3.09
C GLY A 477 -16.86 8.53 2.35
N GLY A 478 -15.91 7.88 3.01
CA GLY A 478 -15.15 6.78 2.42
C GLY A 478 -16.02 5.59 2.04
N PHE A 479 -16.98 5.22 2.88
CA PHE A 479 -17.90 4.13 2.59
C PHE A 479 -18.79 4.43 1.38
N HIS A 480 -19.42 5.61 1.35
CA HIS A 480 -20.26 6.02 0.22
C HIS A 480 -19.49 6.09 -1.10
N PHE A 481 -18.20 6.42 -1.05
CA PHE A 481 -17.35 6.52 -2.24
C PHE A 481 -17.15 5.18 -2.95
N GLN A 482 -17.27 4.06 -2.22
CA GLN A 482 -16.87 2.72 -2.70
C GLN A 482 -17.90 1.61 -2.42
N LEU A 483 -19.11 1.95 -1.97
CA LEU A 483 -20.10 0.95 -1.54
C LEU A 483 -20.43 -0.10 -2.61
N ASN A 484 -20.31 0.24 -3.90
CA ASN A 484 -20.55 -0.69 -5.00
C ASN A 484 -19.55 -1.88 -5.03
N GLU A 485 -18.39 -1.74 -4.37
CA GLU A 485 -17.41 -2.83 -4.27
C GLU A 485 -17.92 -4.01 -3.44
N LEU A 486 -18.94 -3.84 -2.61
CA LEU A 486 -19.53 -4.92 -1.82
C LEU A 486 -19.98 -6.12 -2.68
N ILE A 487 -20.45 -5.88 -3.92
CA ILE A 487 -20.87 -6.96 -4.84
C ILE A 487 -19.75 -7.95 -5.12
N HIS A 488 -18.51 -7.50 -5.10
CA HIS A 488 -17.37 -8.35 -5.43
C HIS A 488 -17.05 -9.35 -4.33
N PHE A 489 -17.26 -9.01 -3.06
CA PHE A 489 -17.09 -9.99 -1.96
C PHE A 489 -18.10 -11.13 -2.08
N LEU A 490 -19.35 -10.84 -2.51
CA LEU A 490 -20.34 -11.85 -2.79
C LEU A 490 -19.93 -12.74 -3.98
N LYS A 491 -19.49 -12.12 -5.10
CA LYS A 491 -19.08 -12.85 -6.31
C LYS A 491 -17.84 -13.71 -6.06
N ASP A 492 -16.85 -13.16 -5.39
CA ASP A 492 -15.58 -13.83 -5.13
C ASP A 492 -15.71 -14.84 -3.95
N GLN A 493 -16.87 -14.84 -3.26
CA GLN A 493 -17.13 -15.65 -2.07
C GLN A 493 -16.03 -15.47 -1.03
N THR A 494 -15.62 -14.23 -0.80
CA THR A 494 -14.65 -13.82 0.18
C THR A 494 -15.31 -13.20 1.40
N ASN A 495 -14.55 -13.04 2.45
CA ASN A 495 -15.02 -12.53 3.72
C ASN A 495 -14.35 -11.18 4.02
N VAL A 496 -15.13 -10.26 4.56
CA VAL A 496 -14.64 -8.96 5.04
C VAL A 496 -15.43 -8.54 6.28
N VAL A 497 -14.72 -8.00 7.27
CA VAL A 497 -15.32 -7.30 8.40
C VAL A 497 -15.17 -5.80 8.17
N ILE A 498 -16.27 -5.07 8.19
CA ILE A 498 -16.30 -3.63 7.96
C ILE A 498 -16.76 -2.94 9.24
N ILE A 499 -15.89 -2.12 9.82
CA ILE A 499 -16.22 -1.24 10.93
C ILE A 499 -16.58 0.12 10.31
N TYR A 500 -17.87 0.42 10.31
CA TYR A 500 -18.44 1.65 9.74
C TYR A 500 -18.67 2.68 10.85
N MET A 501 -17.76 3.64 10.90
CA MET A 501 -17.78 4.74 11.89
C MET A 501 -18.69 5.85 11.39
N ARG A 502 -19.95 5.81 11.80
CA ARG A 502 -20.99 6.73 11.36
C ARG A 502 -21.00 8.00 12.21
N ASN A 503 -20.42 9.07 11.69
CA ASN A 503 -20.43 10.39 12.33
C ASN A 503 -21.32 11.42 11.60
N ASN A 504 -21.94 11.04 10.49
CA ASN A 504 -22.81 11.86 9.64
C ASN A 504 -22.12 13.12 9.09
N ILE A 505 -20.80 13.08 8.89
CA ILE A 505 -20.03 14.21 8.35
C ILE A 505 -19.04 13.71 7.28
N PHE A 506 -19.03 14.37 6.12
CA PHE A 506 -18.03 14.16 5.07
C PHE A 506 -16.86 15.13 5.23
N HIS A 507 -16.20 15.12 6.37
CA HIS A 507 -15.08 16.01 6.65
C HIS A 507 -14.11 15.43 7.69
N LEU A 508 -12.84 15.83 7.59
CA LEU A 508 -11.81 15.53 8.57
C LEU A 508 -11.88 16.59 9.69
N GLY A 509 -12.54 16.27 10.78
CA GLY A 509 -12.75 17.20 11.89
C GLY A 509 -13.87 18.22 11.65
N LYS A 510 -14.21 18.97 12.70
CA LYS A 510 -15.20 20.04 12.62
C LYS A 510 -14.53 21.34 12.17
N SER A 511 -14.63 21.69 10.90
CA SER A 511 -14.26 23.01 10.40
C SER A 511 -15.51 23.83 10.07
N GLY A 512 -16.09 24.46 11.09
CA GLY A 512 -17.25 25.33 10.94
C GLY A 512 -18.58 24.60 10.71
N ASP A 513 -19.69 25.29 10.94
CA ASP A 513 -21.07 24.84 10.71
C ASP A 513 -21.46 24.93 9.22
N THR A 514 -20.72 24.28 8.35
CA THR A 514 -21.12 24.22 6.94
C THR A 514 -22.00 22.99 6.73
N ALA A 515 -23.30 23.20 6.73
CA ALA A 515 -24.32 22.17 6.50
C ALA A 515 -24.10 21.32 5.24
N ILE A 516 -23.31 21.82 4.28
CA ILE A 516 -22.97 21.13 3.03
C ILE A 516 -22.17 19.84 3.27
N TYR A 517 -21.42 19.73 4.35
CA TYR A 517 -20.65 18.53 4.68
C TYR A 517 -21.39 17.57 5.61
N HIS A 518 -22.59 17.93 6.06
CA HIS A 518 -23.41 17.04 6.84
C HIS A 518 -24.11 16.04 5.93
N CYS A 519 -23.90 14.77 6.22
CA CYS A 519 -24.61 13.68 5.57
C CYS A 519 -26.00 13.57 6.21
N ASN A 520 -27.04 14.07 5.56
CA ASN A 520 -28.41 13.88 6.04
C ASN A 520 -28.92 12.50 5.60
N ASP A 521 -28.41 11.48 6.25
CA ASP A 521 -28.67 10.09 5.91
C ASP A 521 -29.82 9.44 6.71
N LYS A 522 -30.75 10.23 7.27
CA LYS A 522 -31.91 9.68 8.00
C LYS A 522 -32.70 8.62 7.22
N ALA A 523 -32.65 8.69 5.89
CA ALA A 523 -33.28 7.72 5.00
C ALA A 523 -32.31 6.61 4.56
N PHE A 524 -31.00 6.72 4.82
CA PHE A 524 -30.01 5.72 4.42
C PHE A 524 -29.91 4.63 5.48
N ASP A 525 -30.28 3.43 5.10
CA ASP A 525 -30.23 2.24 5.95
C ASP A 525 -29.11 1.32 5.47
N VAL A 526 -27.95 1.45 6.10
CA VAL A 526 -26.78 0.66 5.77
C VAL A 526 -26.99 -0.84 6.01
N HIS A 527 -27.87 -1.21 6.96
CA HIS A 527 -28.17 -2.62 7.23
C HIS A 527 -28.91 -3.27 6.07
N LYS A 528 -29.94 -2.57 5.54
CA LYS A 528 -30.63 -3.05 4.33
C LYS A 528 -29.74 -3.10 3.11
N LEU A 529 -28.85 -2.12 2.97
CA LEU A 529 -27.86 -2.13 1.89
C LEU A 529 -26.98 -3.37 1.97
N VAL A 530 -26.38 -3.64 3.12
CA VAL A 530 -25.49 -4.80 3.31
C VAL A 530 -26.24 -6.11 3.12
N GLN A 531 -27.48 -6.20 3.61
CA GLN A 531 -28.37 -7.36 3.38
C GLN A 531 -28.65 -7.58 1.89
N ALA A 532 -28.84 -6.52 1.11
CA ALA A 532 -29.04 -6.62 -0.34
C ALA A 532 -27.82 -7.21 -1.06
N TYR A 533 -26.62 -7.04 -0.51
CA TYR A 533 -25.39 -7.68 -0.97
C TYR A 533 -25.11 -9.03 -0.29
N GLY A 534 -26.10 -9.62 0.39
CA GLY A 534 -25.96 -10.93 1.04
C GLY A 534 -25.12 -10.93 2.31
N GLY A 535 -24.86 -9.77 2.91
CA GLY A 535 -24.12 -9.61 4.15
C GLY A 535 -25.02 -9.42 5.37
N GLU A 536 -24.40 -9.28 6.52
CA GLU A 536 -25.03 -9.01 7.80
C GLU A 536 -24.48 -7.72 8.39
N ALA A 537 -25.35 -6.96 9.05
CA ALA A 537 -24.97 -5.72 9.72
C ALA A 537 -25.62 -5.61 11.11
N LYS A 538 -24.85 -5.06 12.05
CA LYS A 538 -25.33 -4.77 13.42
C LYS A 538 -24.76 -3.44 13.88
N MET A 539 -25.60 -2.63 14.53
CA MET A 539 -25.17 -1.44 15.24
C MET A 539 -24.67 -1.84 16.63
N CYS A 540 -23.49 -1.33 16.99
CA CYS A 540 -22.88 -1.50 18.31
C CYS A 540 -22.57 -0.12 18.89
N SER A 541 -23.19 0.19 20.02
CA SER A 541 -23.08 1.51 20.67
C SER A 541 -22.13 1.49 21.88
N THR A 542 -21.86 0.31 22.44
CA THR A 542 -20.96 0.14 23.57
C THR A 542 -19.76 -0.73 23.22
N VAL A 543 -18.70 -0.61 24.01
CA VAL A 543 -17.48 -1.41 23.90
C VAL A 543 -17.80 -2.90 24.00
N GLY A 544 -18.66 -3.31 24.93
CA GLY A 544 -19.06 -4.70 25.10
C GLY A 544 -19.78 -5.26 23.86
N GLU A 545 -20.82 -4.55 23.37
CA GLU A 545 -21.54 -4.94 22.14
C GLU A 545 -20.59 -5.06 20.94
N PHE A 546 -19.65 -4.13 20.81
CA PHE A 546 -18.65 -4.12 19.74
C PHE A 546 -17.73 -5.34 19.83
N LYS A 547 -17.13 -5.59 20.99
CA LYS A 547 -16.20 -6.71 21.20
C LYS A 547 -16.89 -8.06 20.95
N ASP A 548 -18.11 -8.24 21.46
CA ASP A 548 -18.87 -9.49 21.30
C ASP A 548 -19.20 -9.74 19.81
N TYR A 549 -19.71 -8.70 19.14
CA TYR A 549 -20.09 -8.88 17.73
C TYR A 549 -18.88 -8.97 16.81
N PHE A 550 -17.83 -8.18 17.03
CA PHE A 550 -16.58 -8.29 16.27
C PHE A 550 -16.00 -9.71 16.40
N THR A 551 -15.95 -10.26 17.61
CA THR A 551 -15.49 -11.63 17.86
C THR A 551 -16.31 -12.66 17.09
N SER A 552 -17.63 -12.50 16.99
CA SER A 552 -18.47 -13.38 16.17
C SER A 552 -18.17 -13.24 14.69
N CYS A 553 -18.02 -11.99 14.19
CA CYS A 553 -17.74 -11.70 12.80
C CYS A 553 -16.41 -12.32 12.31
N VAL A 554 -15.35 -12.25 13.12
CA VAL A 554 -14.03 -12.79 12.73
C VAL A 554 -13.96 -14.32 12.79
N ARG A 555 -14.84 -14.98 13.56
CA ARG A 555 -14.94 -16.44 13.59
C ARG A 555 -15.67 -17.02 12.38
N GLU A 556 -16.56 -16.29 11.79
CA GLU A 556 -17.27 -16.70 10.59
C GLU A 556 -16.38 -16.59 9.35
N LYS A 557 -16.50 -17.57 8.44
CA LYS A 557 -15.55 -17.70 7.33
C LYS A 557 -16.02 -17.10 6.03
N ASN A 558 -17.27 -16.66 5.93
CA ASN A 558 -17.85 -16.21 4.67
C ASN A 558 -18.72 -14.97 4.82
N GLY A 559 -18.70 -14.13 3.79
CA GLY A 559 -19.64 -13.04 3.60
C GLY A 559 -19.15 -11.69 4.13
N ILE A 560 -20.01 -10.72 3.99
CA ILE A 560 -19.81 -9.34 4.40
C ILE A 560 -20.39 -9.19 5.80
N LYS A 561 -19.57 -8.75 6.76
CA LYS A 561 -19.99 -8.42 8.11
C LYS A 561 -19.75 -6.94 8.35
N LEU A 562 -20.79 -6.18 8.66
CA LEU A 562 -20.67 -4.75 8.94
C LEU A 562 -21.06 -4.46 10.39
N ILE A 563 -20.18 -3.75 11.06
CA ILE A 563 -20.37 -3.24 12.42
C ILE A 563 -20.57 -1.74 12.31
N GLU A 564 -21.79 -1.25 12.51
CA GLU A 564 -22.07 0.17 12.55
C GLU A 564 -21.74 0.71 13.94
N VAL A 565 -20.84 1.67 14.01
CA VAL A 565 -20.48 2.38 15.24
C VAL A 565 -21.00 3.82 15.13
N PRO A 566 -21.98 4.22 15.95
CA PRO A 566 -22.48 5.60 15.96
C PRO A 566 -21.43 6.51 16.61
N ALA A 567 -20.57 7.11 15.80
CA ALA A 567 -19.52 8.01 16.24
C ALA A 567 -20.05 9.45 16.41
N ASN A 568 -19.59 10.14 17.45
CA ASN A 568 -19.98 11.52 17.68
C ASN A 568 -19.15 12.45 16.79
N PRO A 569 -19.77 13.42 16.06
CA PRO A 569 -19.05 14.37 15.22
C PRO A 569 -18.34 15.49 16.01
N ILE A 570 -18.48 15.56 17.33
CA ILE A 570 -17.89 16.61 18.17
C ILE A 570 -16.37 16.42 18.23
N GLU A 571 -15.62 17.53 18.13
CA GLU A 571 -14.15 17.57 18.11
C GLU A 571 -13.51 16.85 19.32
N GLU A 572 -14.16 16.92 20.49
CA GLU A 572 -13.72 16.25 21.73
C GLU A 572 -13.78 14.71 21.67
N LYS A 573 -14.53 14.16 20.71
CA LYS A 573 -14.71 12.73 20.48
C LYS A 573 -13.90 12.19 19.29
N GLN A 574 -13.00 13.00 18.75
CA GLN A 574 -12.03 12.56 17.74
C GLN A 574 -10.84 11.86 18.41
N CYS A 575 -10.19 10.97 17.68
CA CYS A 575 -8.96 10.37 18.18
C CYS A 575 -7.89 11.44 18.42
N ASN A 576 -6.98 11.15 19.35
CA ASN A 576 -5.93 12.09 19.75
C ASN A 576 -5.06 12.54 18.57
N GLU A 577 -4.78 11.66 17.64
CA GLU A 577 -4.00 11.94 16.43
C GLU A 577 -4.68 13.01 15.56
N ILE A 578 -5.99 12.94 15.39
CA ILE A 578 -6.77 13.95 14.64
C ILE A 578 -6.78 15.28 15.39
N ARG A 579 -6.96 15.25 16.72
CA ARG A 579 -6.91 16.46 17.55
C ARG A 579 -5.55 17.16 17.40
N LEU A 580 -4.46 16.42 17.48
CA LEU A 580 -3.10 16.94 17.29
C LEU A 580 -2.86 17.44 15.87
N LEU A 581 -3.37 16.74 14.84
CA LEU A 581 -3.28 17.20 13.45
C LEU A 581 -4.03 18.52 13.26
N ASN A 582 -5.24 18.65 13.79
CA ASN A 582 -6.00 19.89 13.73
C ASN A 582 -5.30 21.04 14.45
N LEU A 583 -4.72 20.77 15.62
CA LEU A 583 -3.89 21.73 16.35
C LEU A 583 -2.68 22.18 15.52
N TYR A 584 -1.96 21.22 14.93
CA TYR A 584 -0.84 21.48 14.04
C TYR A 584 -1.23 22.37 12.86
N ILE A 585 -2.33 22.04 12.15
CA ILE A 585 -2.83 22.83 11.01
C ILE A 585 -3.20 24.25 11.47
N LYS A 586 -3.91 24.40 12.60
CA LYS A 586 -4.26 25.71 13.17
C LYS A 586 -3.00 26.53 13.53
N ALA A 587 -1.99 25.88 14.10
CA ALA A 587 -0.70 26.52 14.41
C ALA A 587 0.03 26.97 13.14
N LYS A 588 0.07 26.15 12.11
CA LYS A 588 0.68 26.50 10.80
C LYS A 588 -0.04 27.64 10.10
N ASN A 589 -1.35 27.75 10.29
CA ASN A 589 -2.14 28.89 9.79
C ASN A 589 -1.98 30.17 10.64
N GLY A 590 -1.09 30.13 11.66
CA GLY A 590 -0.74 31.30 12.45
C GLY A 590 -1.77 31.69 13.52
N LEU A 591 -2.66 30.79 13.93
CA LEU A 591 -3.58 31.04 15.06
C LEU A 591 -2.77 31.10 16.36
N PRO A 592 -2.72 32.26 17.08
CA PRO A 592 -1.77 32.47 18.18
C PRO A 592 -1.88 31.46 19.31
N GLU A 593 -3.11 31.08 19.70
CA GLU A 593 -3.35 30.09 20.77
C GLU A 593 -2.85 28.71 20.36
N ALA A 594 -3.13 28.30 19.13
CA ALA A 594 -2.67 27.02 18.59
C ALA A 594 -1.14 26.98 18.44
N VAL A 595 -0.50 28.07 18.04
CA VAL A 595 0.97 28.17 17.98
C VAL A 595 1.57 27.97 19.37
N LYS A 596 1.04 28.61 20.39
CA LYS A 596 1.51 28.48 21.77
C LYS A 596 1.34 27.06 22.31
N GLU A 597 0.15 26.47 22.09
CA GLU A 597 -0.12 25.09 22.53
C GLU A 597 0.77 24.09 21.81
N TRP A 598 0.94 24.22 20.48
CA TRP A 598 1.83 23.36 19.70
C TRP A 598 3.28 23.45 20.16
N GLN A 599 3.78 24.65 20.41
CA GLN A 599 5.13 24.86 20.94
C GLN A 599 5.32 24.19 22.31
N THR A 600 4.33 24.25 23.18
CA THR A 600 4.37 23.59 24.50
C THR A 600 4.43 22.06 24.37
N LEU A 601 3.75 21.49 23.38
CA LEU A 601 3.73 20.04 23.14
C LEU A 601 5.01 19.52 22.47
N THR A 602 5.75 20.38 21.79
CA THR A 602 6.94 20.02 21.01
C THR A 602 8.27 20.50 21.63
N SER A 603 8.20 21.26 22.72
CA SER A 603 9.37 21.65 23.54
C SER A 603 9.70 20.58 24.56
#